data_9194463650da2209f6826b015d6f4b49
#
_entry.id   9194463650da2209f6826b015d6f4b49
#
_cell.length_a   1.000
_cell.length_b   1.000
_cell.length_c   1.000
_cell.angle_alpha   90.00
_cell.angle_beta   90.00
_cell.angle_gamma   90.00
#
_symmetry.space_group_name_H-M   'P 1'
#
loop_
_entity.id
_entity.type
_entity.pdbx_description
1 polymer ?
#
loop_
_entity_poly.entity_id
_entity_poly.type
_entity_poly.pdbx_seq_one_letter_code
_entity_poly.pdbx_strand_id
1 'polypeptide(L)'
;MAGEMRALIYTFILGMLSAPAEIRLASDLLFRLRPIGLALRAAGTLRNVAFATFLLPAGPPTPKKELFQTSDRCFACHNGLSTSAGEDISIGFSWRPTMMANAARDPYWQAGVRRETIDHRESKAAIEDECSKCHMPMARYQSKFEGREGEVFSRLQFGSDNRLDQMAQDGVSCSLCHQITKEKLGTPESLVGGFVVDTTRNAGEREEYGPFKIDDGENRIMRTSSGGYRPTEGEQIRQSELCATCHTLITTALGPGGQKIGELPEQMPYQEWLNSDFREKQSCQNCHMPVVEEMVRVTNTLGKFREGMSRHVFVGGNFFVQRVLNRYRADLGVIAMPQEFEAAATRTIEHLKSKTAQISIDRVDVSPGRLRAELSVQNLSGHKFPTAYPSRRAWLHVTVKDRGGRTVFESGTLNPDGSIQGNDNDADPNRFEPHYTEINTADQVQIYEDIMVGANNMPTTGLLTAVRFIKDNRLLPRGFNNETADPRTMPQGGAANDPNFTGAGDKIIYSVSTGNAEGPFQVEAEFWFQPISFRWANNLKPYNAPEPKRFTGYYDAMASGSAVMLCRAAK
;
A
#
# COMPACT_ATOMS: atom_id res chain seq x y z
N MET A 1 51.82 19.68 -13.66
CA MET A 1 50.58 19.00 -14.09
C MET A 1 49.59 20.01 -14.64
N ALA A 2 49.92 20.67 -15.74
CA ALA A 2 49.07 21.66 -16.41
C ALA A 2 49.26 21.63 -17.95
N GLY A 3 49.71 20.51 -18.51
CA GLY A 3 50.07 20.35 -19.93
C GLY A 3 49.25 19.35 -20.72
N GLU A 4 48.48 18.48 -20.10
CA GLU A 4 47.78 17.37 -20.82
C GLU A 4 46.27 17.57 -21.04
N MET A 5 45.68 18.68 -20.57
CA MET A 5 44.25 18.95 -20.71
C MET A 5 43.90 19.87 -21.90
N ARG A 6 44.90 20.24 -22.75
CA ARG A 6 44.69 21.08 -23.96
C ARG A 6 44.70 20.31 -25.26
N ALA A 7 45.08 19.04 -25.27
CA ALA A 7 45.14 18.21 -26.47
C ALA A 7 43.82 17.48 -26.83
N LEU A 8 42.87 17.36 -25.91
CA LEU A 8 41.59 16.63 -26.15
C LEU A 8 40.46 17.51 -26.70
N ILE A 9 40.59 18.82 -26.70
CA ILE A 9 39.52 19.73 -27.20
C ILE A 9 39.70 20.08 -28.69
N TYR A 10 40.86 19.88 -29.28
CA TYR A 10 41.11 20.18 -30.68
C TYR A 10 40.78 19.04 -31.67
N THR A 11 40.56 17.82 -31.17
CA THR A 11 40.24 16.65 -32.04
C THR A 11 38.74 16.46 -32.25
N PHE A 12 37.88 17.19 -31.54
CA PHE A 12 36.41 17.08 -31.66
C PHE A 12 35.78 18.12 -32.61
N ILE A 13 36.54 19.11 -33.08
CA ILE A 13 36.03 20.20 -33.96
C ILE A 13 36.38 19.99 -35.45
N LEU A 14 37.25 19.06 -35.80
CA LEU A 14 37.61 18.78 -37.19
C LEU A 14 36.90 17.58 -37.85
N GLY A 15 35.96 16.93 -37.14
CA GLY A 15 35.20 15.76 -37.62
C GLY A 15 33.85 16.05 -38.29
N MET A 16 33.42 17.31 -38.40
CA MET A 16 32.10 17.69 -38.93
C MET A 16 32.09 18.44 -40.27
N LEU A 17 33.12 18.31 -41.08
CA LEU A 17 33.19 18.98 -42.40
C LEU A 17 33.46 18.04 -43.58
N SER A 18 32.90 16.83 -43.60
CA SER A 18 32.88 15.98 -44.81
C SER A 18 31.64 15.08 -44.81
N ALA A 19 30.51 15.62 -45.22
CA ALA A 19 29.38 14.84 -45.71
C ALA A 19 29.07 15.23 -47.18
N PRO A 20 28.84 14.26 -48.09
CA PRO A 20 28.68 14.53 -49.51
C PRO A 20 27.36 15.22 -49.85
N ALA A 21 27.42 16.03 -50.92
CA ALA A 21 26.39 16.90 -51.47
C ALA A 21 25.31 16.14 -52.27
N GLU A 22 24.45 15.36 -51.64
CA GLU A 22 23.31 14.70 -52.33
C GLU A 22 21.93 14.91 -51.71
N ILE A 23 21.74 15.86 -50.79
CA ILE A 23 20.42 16.17 -50.18
C ILE A 23 20.03 17.64 -50.47
N ARG A 24 20.22 18.14 -51.69
CA ARG A 24 19.73 19.48 -52.08
C ARG A 24 19.01 19.50 -53.44
N LEU A 25 18.35 18.43 -53.86
CA LEU A 25 17.64 18.40 -55.15
C LEU A 25 16.20 17.87 -55.08
N ALA A 26 15.55 17.89 -53.90
CA ALA A 26 14.16 17.44 -53.76
C ALA A 26 13.14 18.55 -53.46
N SER A 27 13.53 19.82 -53.30
CA SER A 27 12.60 20.90 -52.96
C SER A 27 12.17 21.84 -54.11
N ASP A 28 12.77 21.72 -55.30
CA ASP A 28 12.48 22.66 -56.41
C ASP A 28 11.63 22.11 -57.57
N LEU A 29 11.06 20.90 -57.44
CA LEU A 29 10.28 20.28 -58.54
C LEU A 29 8.76 20.27 -58.35
N LEU A 30 8.22 20.99 -57.37
CA LEU A 30 6.77 20.99 -57.06
C LEU A 30 6.04 22.29 -57.42
N PHE A 31 6.64 23.22 -58.16
CA PHE A 31 6.00 24.51 -58.44
C PHE A 31 5.76 24.86 -59.92
N ARG A 32 5.88 23.93 -60.88
CA ARG A 32 5.50 24.23 -62.27
C ARG A 32 4.79 23.06 -62.92
N LEU A 33 3.48 22.99 -62.87
CA LEU A 33 2.61 22.42 -63.90
C LEU A 33 1.20 23.03 -63.75
N ARG A 34 0.91 24.04 -64.56
CA ARG A 34 -0.46 24.51 -64.85
C ARG A 34 -1.04 23.72 -66.02
N PRO A 35 -2.39 23.66 -66.17
CA PRO A 35 -3.09 22.67 -66.95
C PRO A 35 -3.18 23.08 -68.44
N ILE A 36 -3.03 22.10 -69.31
CA ILE A 36 -3.48 22.21 -70.69
C ILE A 36 -4.61 21.21 -70.88
N GLY A 37 -5.80 21.72 -71.12
CA GLY A 37 -6.94 20.93 -71.51
C GLY A 37 -6.88 20.62 -72.99
N LEU A 38 -7.11 19.38 -73.37
CA LEU A 38 -7.54 19.03 -74.74
C LEU A 38 -8.56 17.90 -74.64
N ALA A 39 -9.71 18.19 -75.25
CA ALA A 39 -10.79 17.22 -75.43
C ALA A 39 -10.48 16.28 -76.58
N LEU A 40 -10.71 14.98 -76.43
CA LEU A 40 -10.92 14.06 -77.53
C LEU A 40 -12.04 13.06 -77.13
N ARG A 41 -13.14 13.12 -77.92
CA ARG A 41 -14.18 12.11 -77.96
C ARG A 41 -13.71 10.93 -78.78
N ALA A 42 -13.87 9.70 -78.37
CA ALA A 42 -14.25 8.57 -79.19
C ALA A 42 -14.52 7.30 -78.34
N ALA A 43 -15.65 6.82 -78.54
CA ALA A 43 -16.25 5.51 -78.44
C ALA A 43 -15.46 4.27 -77.94
N GLY A 44 -16.04 3.58 -76.99
CA GLY A 44 -16.27 2.15 -77.04
C GLY A 44 -15.14 1.23 -76.57
N THR A 45 -15.18 0.78 -75.40
CA THR A 45 -15.23 -0.63 -74.94
C THR A 45 -15.02 -0.74 -73.44
N LEU A 46 -16.04 -1.25 -72.76
CA LEU A 46 -15.97 -1.66 -71.37
C LEU A 46 -15.01 -2.85 -71.27
N ARG A 47 -13.89 -2.67 -70.54
CA ARG A 47 -13.12 -3.75 -69.97
C ARG A 47 -12.78 -3.36 -68.54
N ASN A 48 -13.09 -4.28 -67.64
CA ASN A 48 -12.89 -4.21 -66.18
C ASN A 48 -11.53 -3.63 -65.81
N VAL A 49 -11.50 -2.39 -65.29
CA VAL A 49 -10.36 -1.85 -64.56
C VAL A 49 -10.66 -2.09 -63.08
N ALA A 50 -9.98 -3.07 -62.51
CA ALA A 50 -9.93 -3.26 -61.07
C ALA A 50 -9.30 -2.00 -60.46
N PHE A 51 -10.08 -1.22 -59.69
CA PHE A 51 -9.56 -0.17 -58.83
C PHE A 51 -8.75 -0.85 -57.73
N ALA A 52 -7.42 -0.89 -57.88
CA ALA A 52 -6.52 -1.12 -56.80
C ALA A 52 -6.64 0.10 -55.86
N THR A 53 -7.43 -0.04 -54.79
CA THR A 53 -7.41 0.90 -53.66
C THR A 53 -6.01 0.84 -53.07
N PHE A 54 -5.17 1.81 -53.39
CA PHE A 54 -3.96 2.06 -52.64
C PHE A 54 -4.41 2.48 -51.21
N LEU A 55 -4.36 1.53 -50.30
CA LEU A 55 -4.36 1.82 -48.87
C LEU A 55 -3.11 2.66 -48.60
N LEU A 56 -3.30 3.97 -48.44
CA LEU A 56 -2.25 4.82 -47.92
C LEU A 56 -1.83 4.18 -46.57
N PRO A 57 -0.52 4.02 -46.31
CA PRO A 57 -0.07 3.54 -45.03
C PRO A 57 -0.70 4.45 -43.95
N ALA A 58 -1.29 3.86 -42.92
CA ALA A 58 -1.80 4.60 -41.78
C ALA A 58 -0.69 5.55 -41.32
N GLY A 59 -1.03 6.83 -41.20
CA GLY A 59 -0.10 7.84 -40.67
C GLY A 59 0.47 7.36 -39.33
N PRO A 60 1.61 7.89 -38.89
CA PRO A 60 2.17 7.51 -37.61
C PRO A 60 1.06 7.62 -36.55
N PRO A 61 0.93 6.60 -35.66
CA PRO A 61 -0.12 6.60 -34.66
C PRO A 61 -0.05 7.92 -33.87
N THR A 62 -1.18 8.61 -33.76
CA THR A 62 -1.30 9.81 -32.93
C THR A 62 -0.75 9.47 -31.55
N PRO A 63 0.14 10.30 -30.97
CA PRO A 63 0.68 10.03 -29.65
C PRO A 63 -0.48 9.83 -28.68
N LYS A 64 -0.49 8.66 -28.01
CA LYS A 64 -1.52 8.36 -27.03
C LYS A 64 -1.45 9.37 -25.89
N LYS A 65 -2.59 9.90 -25.48
CA LYS A 65 -2.69 10.90 -24.40
C LYS A 65 -2.22 10.28 -23.09
N GLU A 66 -1.13 10.79 -22.51
CA GLU A 66 -0.72 10.43 -21.16
C GLU A 66 -1.64 11.08 -20.11
N LEU A 67 -2.14 10.27 -19.18
CA LEU A 67 -3.00 10.73 -18.09
C LEU A 67 -2.19 11.14 -16.86
N PHE A 68 -1.05 10.52 -16.62
CA PHE A 68 -0.26 10.68 -15.39
C PHE A 68 1.20 11.03 -15.69
N GLN A 69 1.82 11.73 -14.74
CA GLN A 69 3.25 11.95 -14.68
C GLN A 69 3.83 11.21 -13.46
N THR A 70 5.07 10.77 -13.57
CA THR A 70 5.79 10.18 -12.44
C THR A 70 6.20 11.25 -11.42
N SER A 71 6.42 10.84 -10.18
CA SER A 71 6.66 11.70 -9.01
C SER A 71 7.87 12.62 -9.13
N ASP A 72 8.89 12.25 -9.95
CA ASP A 72 10.07 13.08 -10.23
C ASP A 72 9.72 14.49 -10.72
N ARG A 73 8.65 14.62 -11.49
CA ARG A 73 8.12 15.93 -11.93
C ARG A 73 7.69 16.83 -10.78
N CYS A 74 7.09 16.25 -9.75
CA CYS A 74 6.61 16.99 -8.59
C CYS A 74 7.75 17.34 -7.62
N PHE A 75 8.75 16.46 -7.50
CA PHE A 75 9.90 16.65 -6.60
C PHE A 75 10.73 17.88 -6.93
N ALA A 76 10.77 18.33 -8.18
CA ALA A 76 11.49 19.53 -8.59
C ALA A 76 11.06 20.77 -7.79
N CYS A 77 9.79 20.87 -7.42
CA CYS A 77 9.23 22.02 -6.69
C CYS A 77 8.81 21.68 -5.25
N HIS A 78 8.44 20.44 -4.96
CA HIS A 78 7.89 20.02 -3.65
C HIS A 78 8.93 19.36 -2.73
N ASN A 79 10.22 19.60 -2.97
CA ASN A 79 11.35 19.23 -2.12
C ASN A 79 12.18 20.48 -1.75
N GLY A 80 13.12 20.33 -0.84
CA GLY A 80 13.91 21.44 -0.30
C GLY A 80 13.05 22.37 0.57
N LEU A 81 12.11 21.80 1.31
CA LEU A 81 11.19 22.50 2.20
C LEU A 81 11.60 22.23 3.65
N SER A 82 11.62 23.27 4.47
CA SER A 82 11.96 23.15 5.88
C SER A 82 11.09 24.02 6.77
N THR A 83 10.94 23.59 8.02
CA THR A 83 10.36 24.39 9.10
C THR A 83 11.30 25.52 9.52
N SER A 84 10.81 26.42 10.34
CA SER A 84 11.63 27.49 10.95
C SER A 84 12.78 26.93 11.81
N ALA A 85 12.60 25.73 12.39
CA ALA A 85 13.62 25.00 13.16
C ALA A 85 14.61 24.21 12.30
N GLY A 86 14.46 24.22 10.97
CA GLY A 86 15.32 23.49 10.03
C GLY A 86 14.97 22.01 9.83
N GLU A 87 13.80 21.56 10.32
CA GLU A 87 13.32 20.21 10.03
C GLU A 87 12.95 20.08 8.54
N ASP A 88 13.43 19.04 7.86
CA ASP A 88 13.06 18.74 6.47
C ASP A 88 11.62 18.23 6.40
N ILE A 89 10.77 18.97 5.69
CA ILE A 89 9.37 18.64 5.44
C ILE A 89 9.10 18.41 3.94
N SER A 90 10.14 18.15 3.17
CA SER A 90 10.06 17.86 1.73
C SER A 90 9.08 16.73 1.44
N ILE A 91 8.09 17.01 0.57
CA ILE A 91 7.00 16.08 0.26
C ILE A 91 7.56 14.81 -0.40
N GLY A 92 8.42 14.96 -1.42
CA GLY A 92 8.96 13.83 -2.14
C GLY A 92 9.89 12.95 -1.29
N PHE A 93 10.74 13.54 -0.44
CA PHE A 93 11.62 12.78 0.46
C PHE A 93 10.84 12.05 1.56
N SER A 94 9.73 12.62 2.00
CA SER A 94 8.82 11.97 2.94
C SER A 94 8.03 10.83 2.31
N TRP A 95 7.60 10.99 1.04
CA TRP A 95 6.75 10.03 0.33
C TRP A 95 7.52 8.80 -0.20
N ARG A 96 8.69 8.98 -0.83
CA ARG A 96 9.38 7.90 -1.55
C ARG A 96 9.81 6.69 -0.71
N PRO A 97 10.03 6.77 0.64
CA PRO A 97 10.26 5.59 1.47
C PRO A 97 8.98 4.96 2.02
N THR A 98 7.79 5.45 1.64
CA THR A 98 6.52 4.89 2.11
C THR A 98 6.15 3.61 1.39
N MET A 99 5.24 2.82 1.98
CA MET A 99 4.67 1.65 1.32
C MET A 99 3.86 2.01 0.08
N MET A 100 3.20 3.17 0.05
CA MET A 100 2.44 3.64 -1.12
C MET A 100 3.35 3.90 -2.32
N ALA A 101 4.48 4.57 -2.11
CA ALA A 101 5.49 4.77 -3.16
C ALA A 101 6.10 3.46 -3.67
N ASN A 102 6.17 2.46 -2.81
CA ASN A 102 6.76 1.16 -3.10
C ASN A 102 5.72 0.04 -3.28
N ALA A 103 4.45 0.39 -3.53
CA ALA A 103 3.37 -0.59 -3.61
C ALA A 103 3.62 -1.68 -4.66
N ALA A 104 4.20 -1.31 -5.82
CA ALA A 104 4.60 -2.25 -6.86
C ALA A 104 5.88 -3.02 -6.55
N ARG A 105 6.74 -2.47 -5.66
CA ARG A 105 8.04 -3.06 -5.29
C ARG A 105 7.97 -3.96 -4.07
N ASP A 106 6.84 -4.00 -3.38
CA ASP A 106 6.63 -4.85 -2.20
C ASP A 106 6.80 -6.33 -2.57
N PRO A 107 7.86 -7.00 -2.09
CA PRO A 107 8.13 -8.40 -2.47
C PRO A 107 7.10 -9.36 -1.88
N TYR A 108 6.45 -9.00 -0.76
CA TYR A 108 5.37 -9.79 -0.18
C TYR A 108 4.12 -9.75 -1.05
N TRP A 109 3.70 -8.56 -1.49
CA TRP A 109 2.59 -8.43 -2.42
C TRP A 109 2.87 -9.17 -3.74
N GLN A 110 4.06 -9.02 -4.32
CA GLN A 110 4.44 -9.73 -5.54
C GLN A 110 4.35 -11.25 -5.38
N ALA A 111 4.79 -11.78 -4.23
CA ALA A 111 4.69 -13.20 -3.91
C ALA A 111 3.23 -13.65 -3.75
N GLY A 112 2.39 -12.83 -3.11
CA GLY A 112 0.95 -13.07 -2.98
C GLY A 112 0.24 -13.14 -4.33
N VAL A 113 0.43 -12.13 -5.19
CA VAL A 113 -0.15 -12.13 -6.56
C VAL A 113 0.32 -13.34 -7.36
N ARG A 114 1.62 -13.70 -7.27
CA ARG A 114 2.15 -14.88 -7.95
C ARG A 114 1.48 -16.16 -7.47
N ARG A 115 1.27 -16.30 -6.17
CA ARG A 115 0.53 -17.42 -5.59
C ARG A 115 -0.87 -17.50 -6.20
N GLU A 116 -1.64 -16.41 -6.13
CA GLU A 116 -3.02 -16.40 -6.63
C GLU A 116 -3.08 -16.75 -8.13
N THR A 117 -2.13 -16.27 -8.94
CA THR A 117 -2.07 -16.61 -10.37
C THR A 117 -1.62 -18.06 -10.64
N ILE A 118 -0.99 -18.74 -9.71
CA ILE A 118 -0.67 -20.17 -9.80
C ILE A 118 -1.86 -21.02 -9.39
N ASP A 119 -2.53 -20.66 -8.30
CA ASP A 119 -3.68 -21.39 -7.76
C ASP A 119 -4.92 -21.25 -8.65
N HIS A 120 -5.09 -20.10 -9.34
CA HIS A 120 -6.23 -19.77 -10.22
C HIS A 120 -5.75 -19.40 -11.65
N ARG A 121 -5.12 -20.34 -12.34
CA ARG A 121 -4.43 -20.13 -13.63
C ARG A 121 -5.33 -19.57 -14.72
N GLU A 122 -6.57 -20.01 -14.78
CA GLU A 122 -7.59 -19.58 -15.74
C GLU A 122 -7.98 -18.11 -15.57
N SER A 123 -7.84 -17.57 -14.35
CA SER A 123 -8.17 -16.19 -14.00
C SER A 123 -6.96 -15.27 -13.96
N LYS A 124 -5.78 -15.73 -14.36
CA LYS A 124 -4.50 -14.99 -14.22
C LYS A 124 -4.57 -13.53 -14.68
N ALA A 125 -5.10 -13.27 -15.88
CA ALA A 125 -5.17 -11.91 -16.42
C ALA A 125 -6.10 -11.01 -15.59
N ALA A 126 -7.25 -11.53 -15.15
CA ALA A 126 -8.18 -10.80 -14.31
C ALA A 126 -7.58 -10.52 -12.92
N ILE A 127 -6.81 -11.45 -12.36
CA ILE A 127 -6.09 -11.28 -11.08
C ILE A 127 -5.05 -10.16 -11.20
N GLU A 128 -4.25 -10.16 -12.27
CA GLU A 128 -3.26 -9.11 -12.49
C GLU A 128 -3.92 -7.73 -12.68
N ASP A 129 -5.03 -7.64 -13.45
CA ASP A 129 -5.80 -6.38 -13.58
C ASP A 129 -6.32 -5.91 -12.22
N GLU A 130 -6.95 -6.80 -11.44
CA GLU A 130 -7.52 -6.45 -10.13
C GLU A 130 -6.46 -5.96 -9.14
N CYS A 131 -5.36 -6.70 -8.98
CA CYS A 131 -4.27 -6.34 -8.07
C CYS A 131 -3.58 -5.02 -8.49
N SER A 132 -3.50 -4.76 -9.79
CA SER A 132 -2.87 -3.54 -10.30
C SER A 132 -3.68 -2.26 -10.04
N LYS A 133 -5.00 -2.35 -9.75
CA LYS A 133 -5.85 -1.19 -9.44
C LYS A 133 -5.31 -0.34 -8.27
N CYS A 134 -4.77 -1.00 -7.25
CA CYS A 134 -4.30 -0.35 -6.03
C CYS A 134 -2.77 -0.30 -5.93
N HIS A 135 -2.04 -1.27 -6.53
CA HIS A 135 -0.59 -1.35 -6.40
C HIS A 135 0.19 -0.75 -7.58
N MET A 136 -0.42 -0.67 -8.77
CA MET A 136 0.12 -0.03 -9.98
C MET A 136 -0.92 0.87 -10.65
N PRO A 137 -1.61 1.75 -9.89
CA PRO A 137 -2.87 2.37 -10.32
C PRO A 137 -2.72 3.27 -11.54
N MET A 138 -1.62 4.01 -11.68
CA MET A 138 -1.39 4.88 -12.84
C MET A 138 -1.27 4.06 -14.13
N ALA A 139 -0.45 3.01 -14.13
CA ALA A 139 -0.27 2.15 -15.30
C ALA A 139 -1.56 1.41 -15.65
N ARG A 140 -2.27 0.91 -14.64
CA ARG A 140 -3.55 0.22 -14.84
C ARG A 140 -4.59 1.14 -15.43
N TYR A 141 -4.76 2.36 -14.87
CA TYR A 141 -5.75 3.33 -15.36
C TYR A 141 -5.42 3.79 -16.79
N GLN A 142 -4.13 4.05 -17.08
CA GLN A 142 -3.65 4.37 -18.43
C GLN A 142 -3.93 3.21 -19.41
N SER A 143 -3.66 1.97 -19.01
CA SER A 143 -3.96 0.79 -19.83
C SER A 143 -5.45 0.69 -20.16
N LYS A 144 -6.33 0.87 -19.18
CA LYS A 144 -7.79 0.88 -19.39
C LYS A 144 -8.25 2.00 -20.34
N PHE A 145 -7.71 3.20 -20.16
CA PHE A 145 -7.98 4.32 -21.06
C PHE A 145 -7.58 4.01 -22.52
N GLU A 146 -6.56 3.19 -22.69
CA GLU A 146 -6.09 2.72 -24.02
C GLU A 146 -6.80 1.44 -24.51
N GLY A 147 -7.81 0.95 -23.80
CA GLY A 147 -8.57 -0.27 -24.15
C GLY A 147 -7.83 -1.58 -23.84
N ARG A 148 -6.91 -1.57 -22.87
CA ARG A 148 -6.15 -2.74 -22.41
C ARG A 148 -6.42 -3.02 -20.94
N GLU A 149 -6.13 -4.24 -20.49
CA GLU A 149 -6.15 -4.62 -19.10
C GLU A 149 -4.85 -4.20 -18.37
N GLY A 150 -4.90 -4.17 -17.04
CA GLY A 150 -3.73 -4.01 -16.20
C GLY A 150 -2.90 -5.29 -16.16
N GLU A 151 -1.60 -5.14 -16.00
CA GLU A 151 -0.62 -6.24 -15.91
C GLU A 151 0.30 -5.98 -14.72
N VAL A 152 0.75 -7.03 -14.05
CA VAL A 152 1.65 -6.92 -12.90
C VAL A 152 3.08 -7.32 -13.28
N PHE A 153 3.29 -8.58 -13.64
CA PHE A 153 4.65 -9.11 -13.75
C PHE A 153 5.42 -8.60 -14.95
N SER A 154 4.75 -8.27 -16.05
CA SER A 154 5.37 -7.66 -17.23
C SER A 154 5.85 -6.23 -16.96
N ARG A 155 5.33 -5.57 -15.91
CA ARG A 155 5.64 -4.19 -15.51
C ARG A 155 6.74 -4.06 -14.45
N LEU A 156 7.27 -5.18 -13.94
CA LEU A 156 8.32 -5.20 -12.91
C LEU A 156 9.75 -5.14 -13.48
N GLN A 157 9.93 -4.59 -14.67
CA GLN A 157 11.24 -4.39 -15.28
C GLN A 157 11.85 -3.07 -14.78
N PHE A 158 12.58 -3.14 -13.67
CA PHE A 158 13.20 -1.96 -13.05
C PHE A 158 14.24 -1.34 -13.98
N GLY A 159 14.21 0.00 -14.12
CA GLY A 159 15.08 0.73 -15.02
C GLY A 159 14.64 0.71 -16.49
N SER A 160 13.43 0.24 -16.81
CA SER A 160 12.84 0.28 -18.14
C SER A 160 12.57 1.72 -18.60
N ASP A 161 12.82 2.00 -19.88
CA ASP A 161 12.42 3.26 -20.54
C ASP A 161 10.94 3.24 -20.96
N ASN A 162 10.23 2.13 -20.78
CA ASN A 162 8.82 2.01 -21.09
C ASN A 162 7.98 2.85 -20.11
N ARG A 163 7.18 3.76 -20.64
CA ARG A 163 6.40 4.70 -19.84
C ARG A 163 5.39 4.03 -18.89
N LEU A 164 4.75 2.93 -19.32
CA LEU A 164 3.83 2.18 -18.46
C LEU A 164 4.56 1.46 -17.32
N ASP A 165 5.78 0.97 -17.57
CA ASP A 165 6.59 0.34 -16.52
C ASP A 165 7.01 1.39 -15.47
N GLN A 166 7.38 2.60 -15.93
CA GLN A 166 7.70 3.72 -15.03
C GLN A 166 6.49 4.12 -14.19
N MET A 167 5.29 4.25 -14.82
CA MET A 167 4.04 4.54 -14.10
C MET A 167 3.68 3.43 -13.09
N ALA A 168 3.87 2.17 -13.45
CA ALA A 168 3.61 1.04 -12.56
C ALA A 168 4.53 1.06 -11.34
N GLN A 169 5.82 1.28 -11.58
CA GLN A 169 6.86 1.26 -10.55
C GLN A 169 6.83 2.49 -9.64
N ASP A 170 6.20 3.57 -10.04
CA ASP A 170 6.02 4.76 -9.20
C ASP A 170 4.93 4.55 -8.11
N GLY A 171 4.24 3.41 -8.13
CA GLY A 171 3.27 3.00 -7.11
C GLY A 171 2.05 3.91 -7.06
N VAL A 172 1.58 4.21 -5.84
CA VAL A 172 0.50 5.17 -5.59
C VAL A 172 1.12 6.56 -5.48
N SER A 173 1.14 7.27 -6.60
CA SER A 173 1.94 8.47 -6.80
C SER A 173 1.13 9.77 -6.77
N CYS A 174 1.86 10.89 -6.81
CA CYS A 174 1.32 12.25 -6.69
C CYS A 174 0.20 12.51 -7.69
N SER A 175 0.49 12.35 -8.99
CA SER A 175 -0.47 12.68 -10.05
C SER A 175 -1.67 11.74 -10.11
N LEU A 176 -1.66 10.60 -9.39
CA LEU A 176 -2.84 9.79 -9.21
C LEU A 176 -3.79 10.41 -8.18
N CYS A 177 -3.31 10.52 -6.91
CA CYS A 177 -4.16 11.00 -5.80
C CYS A 177 -4.69 12.40 -6.07
N HIS A 178 -3.85 13.29 -6.60
CA HIS A 178 -4.21 14.67 -6.88
C HIS A 178 -5.09 14.87 -8.13
N GLN A 179 -5.34 13.83 -8.93
CA GLN A 179 -6.31 13.86 -10.04
C GLN A 179 -7.65 13.19 -9.72
N ILE A 180 -7.78 12.51 -8.58
CA ILE A 180 -9.05 11.88 -8.20
C ILE A 180 -10.09 12.99 -7.97
N THR A 181 -11.16 12.95 -8.74
CA THR A 181 -12.28 13.88 -8.62
C THR A 181 -13.15 13.54 -7.42
N LYS A 182 -14.04 14.46 -7.01
CA LYS A 182 -15.04 14.17 -5.97
C LYS A 182 -16.17 13.25 -6.44
N GLU A 183 -16.20 12.92 -7.73
CA GLU A 183 -17.25 12.08 -8.31
C GLU A 183 -17.26 10.70 -7.67
N LYS A 184 -18.43 10.27 -7.18
CA LYS A 184 -18.68 8.99 -6.50
C LYS A 184 -17.93 8.75 -5.19
N LEU A 185 -17.04 9.64 -4.73
CA LEU A 185 -16.32 9.42 -3.47
C LEU A 185 -17.29 9.16 -2.31
N GLY A 186 -16.99 8.15 -1.50
CA GLY A 186 -17.82 7.70 -0.38
C GLY A 186 -19.01 6.81 -0.76
N THR A 187 -19.28 6.60 -2.07
CA THR A 187 -20.28 5.63 -2.52
C THR A 187 -19.65 4.26 -2.78
N PRO A 188 -20.42 3.16 -2.79
CA PRO A 188 -19.89 1.83 -3.08
C PRO A 188 -19.12 1.74 -4.40
N GLU A 189 -19.53 2.51 -5.42
CA GLU A 189 -18.91 2.53 -6.74
C GLU A 189 -17.50 3.12 -6.74
N SER A 190 -17.15 3.94 -5.73
CA SER A 190 -15.81 4.50 -5.58
C SER A 190 -14.82 3.55 -4.90
N LEU A 191 -15.30 2.50 -4.25
CA LEU A 191 -14.50 1.52 -3.53
C LEU A 191 -13.82 0.53 -4.48
N VAL A 192 -12.89 -0.29 -3.98
CA VAL A 192 -12.18 -1.33 -4.76
C VAL A 192 -11.48 -0.75 -5.99
N GLY A 193 -10.83 0.41 -5.82
CA GLY A 193 -10.14 1.12 -6.92
C GLY A 193 -11.08 1.82 -7.89
N GLY A 194 -12.33 2.10 -7.49
CA GLY A 194 -13.37 2.72 -8.33
C GLY A 194 -13.33 4.25 -8.41
N PHE A 195 -12.20 4.88 -8.08
CA PHE A 195 -12.01 6.33 -8.19
C PHE A 195 -12.14 6.82 -9.63
N VAL A 196 -12.51 8.08 -9.80
CA VAL A 196 -12.69 8.73 -11.10
C VAL A 196 -11.60 9.78 -11.33
N VAL A 197 -10.97 9.72 -12.51
CA VAL A 197 -10.05 10.75 -13.03
C VAL A 197 -10.65 11.34 -14.30
N ASP A 198 -10.65 12.67 -14.45
CA ASP A 198 -11.15 13.31 -15.67
C ASP A 198 -10.22 13.04 -16.86
N THR A 199 -10.66 12.17 -17.77
CA THR A 199 -9.93 11.82 -18.98
C THR A 199 -10.31 12.69 -20.18
N THR A 200 -11.28 13.58 -20.06
CA THR A 200 -11.77 14.41 -21.18
C THR A 200 -10.83 15.56 -21.52
N ARG A 201 -10.14 16.11 -20.50
CA ARG A 201 -9.24 17.25 -20.65
C ARG A 201 -7.89 16.87 -21.24
N ASN A 202 -7.32 17.79 -22.02
CA ASN A 202 -5.96 17.65 -22.57
C ASN A 202 -4.89 17.83 -21.47
N ALA A 203 -3.65 17.39 -21.74
CA ALA A 203 -2.55 17.45 -20.78
C ALA A 203 -2.41 18.83 -20.10
N GLY A 204 -2.43 19.95 -20.84
CA GLY A 204 -2.30 21.31 -20.25
C GLY A 204 -3.53 21.86 -19.52
N GLU A 205 -4.60 21.08 -19.37
CA GLU A 205 -5.87 21.50 -18.79
C GLU A 205 -6.33 20.59 -17.65
N ARG A 206 -5.54 19.53 -17.32
CA ARG A 206 -5.87 18.57 -16.28
C ARG A 206 -5.68 19.17 -14.90
N GLU A 207 -6.61 18.89 -14.01
CA GLU A 207 -6.58 19.43 -12.64
C GLU A 207 -5.77 18.52 -11.72
N GLU A 208 -4.94 19.16 -10.88
CA GLU A 208 -4.27 18.56 -9.74
C GLU A 208 -4.86 19.23 -8.48
N TYR A 209 -5.67 18.45 -7.75
CA TYR A 209 -6.39 18.96 -6.59
C TYR A 209 -5.47 19.07 -5.38
N GLY A 210 -5.52 20.23 -4.73
CA GLY A 210 -4.82 20.47 -3.48
C GLY A 210 -5.73 21.14 -2.45
N PRO A 211 -5.30 21.27 -1.19
CA PRO A 211 -6.13 21.79 -0.12
C PRO A 211 -6.14 23.32 -0.04
N PHE A 212 -5.44 24.03 -0.95
CA PHE A 212 -5.22 25.47 -0.85
C PHE A 212 -5.82 26.23 -2.03
N LYS A 213 -6.27 27.46 -1.76
CA LYS A 213 -6.63 28.41 -2.81
C LYS A 213 -5.41 28.77 -3.65
N ILE A 214 -5.59 28.82 -4.96
CA ILE A 214 -4.54 29.07 -5.94
C ILE A 214 -4.80 30.40 -6.64
N ASP A 215 -3.77 31.23 -6.80
CA ASP A 215 -3.84 32.43 -7.62
C ASP A 215 -3.33 32.19 -9.04
N ASP A 216 -3.50 33.23 -9.90
CA ASP A 216 -3.11 33.14 -11.31
C ASP A 216 -1.60 32.98 -11.52
N GLY A 217 -0.77 33.47 -10.60
CA GLY A 217 0.69 33.34 -10.66
C GLY A 217 1.10 31.90 -10.40
N GLU A 218 0.60 31.31 -9.31
CA GLU A 218 0.82 29.91 -8.94
C GLU A 218 0.31 28.96 -10.04
N ASN A 219 -0.88 29.22 -10.59
CA ASN A 219 -1.42 28.44 -11.70
C ASN A 219 -0.50 28.48 -12.93
N ARG A 220 0.00 29.67 -13.31
CA ARG A 220 0.91 29.82 -14.45
C ARG A 220 2.22 29.05 -14.25
N ILE A 221 2.83 29.14 -13.06
CA ILE A 221 4.07 28.45 -12.72
C ILE A 221 3.87 26.94 -12.84
N MET A 222 2.85 26.40 -12.19
CA MET A 222 2.62 24.96 -12.20
C MET A 222 2.30 24.44 -13.60
N ARG A 223 1.45 25.10 -14.37
CA ARG A 223 1.13 24.69 -15.74
C ARG A 223 2.34 24.61 -16.66
N THR A 224 3.28 25.53 -16.52
CA THR A 224 4.47 25.57 -17.41
C THR A 224 5.57 24.58 -16.99
N SER A 225 5.64 24.20 -15.70
CA SER A 225 6.72 23.37 -15.16
C SER A 225 6.33 21.91 -14.94
N SER A 226 5.04 21.59 -14.75
CA SER A 226 4.57 20.24 -14.42
C SER A 226 4.14 19.39 -15.63
N GLY A 227 4.31 19.90 -16.86
CA GLY A 227 3.78 19.23 -18.05
C GLY A 227 2.30 19.56 -18.33
N GLY A 228 1.76 20.60 -17.69
CA GLY A 228 0.47 21.17 -18.02
C GLY A 228 -0.64 20.97 -16.99
N TYR A 229 -0.32 20.49 -15.80
CA TYR A 229 -1.33 20.38 -14.73
C TYR A 229 -1.74 21.75 -14.18
N ARG A 230 -3.02 21.88 -13.87
CA ARG A 230 -3.61 23.06 -13.23
C ARG A 230 -3.81 22.78 -11.74
N PRO A 231 -3.15 23.52 -10.84
CA PRO A 231 -3.44 23.40 -9.43
C PRO A 231 -4.86 23.92 -9.17
N THR A 232 -5.67 23.10 -8.51
CA THR A 232 -7.09 23.40 -8.24
C THR A 232 -7.39 23.11 -6.77
N GLU A 233 -8.08 24.03 -6.09
CA GLU A 233 -8.56 23.75 -4.73
C GLU A 233 -9.64 22.66 -4.79
N GLY A 234 -9.48 21.60 -3.97
CA GLY A 234 -10.42 20.50 -3.88
C GLY A 234 -10.53 19.97 -2.45
N GLU A 235 -11.73 20.02 -1.88
CA GLU A 235 -11.99 19.57 -0.50
C GLU A 235 -11.78 18.08 -0.33
N GLN A 236 -12.05 17.28 -1.37
CA GLN A 236 -11.92 15.81 -1.35
C GLN A 236 -10.53 15.32 -0.96
N ILE A 237 -9.48 16.13 -1.18
CA ILE A 237 -8.10 15.73 -0.83
C ILE A 237 -7.88 15.58 0.69
N ARG A 238 -8.77 16.16 1.50
CA ARG A 238 -8.76 16.08 2.96
C ARG A 238 -9.78 15.09 3.54
N GLN A 239 -10.58 14.44 2.69
CA GLN A 239 -11.65 13.54 3.09
C GLN A 239 -11.19 12.10 3.13
N SER A 240 -11.66 11.34 4.13
CA SER A 240 -11.35 9.90 4.30
C SER A 240 -11.77 9.07 3.10
N GLU A 241 -12.80 9.50 2.39
CA GLU A 241 -13.36 8.89 1.19
C GLU A 241 -12.33 8.74 0.06
N LEU A 242 -11.37 9.67 -0.02
CA LEU A 242 -10.25 9.56 -0.96
C LEU A 242 -9.41 8.30 -0.69
N CYS A 243 -9.10 8.04 0.59
CA CYS A 243 -8.33 6.87 1.00
C CYS A 243 -9.15 5.58 0.85
N ALA A 244 -10.46 5.66 1.14
CA ALA A 244 -11.39 4.53 1.07
C ALA A 244 -11.44 3.88 -0.32
N THR A 245 -11.15 4.61 -1.39
CA THR A 245 -11.18 4.08 -2.77
C THR A 245 -10.26 2.87 -2.95
N CYS A 246 -9.12 2.82 -2.26
CA CYS A 246 -8.17 1.71 -2.31
C CYS A 246 -8.11 0.94 -0.98
N HIS A 247 -8.47 1.60 0.15
CA HIS A 247 -8.45 1.01 1.48
C HIS A 247 -9.82 0.46 1.91
N THR A 248 -10.68 0.11 0.95
CA THR A 248 -11.83 -0.78 1.11
C THR A 248 -11.78 -1.80 -0.02
N LEU A 249 -11.57 -3.06 0.34
CA LEU A 249 -11.43 -4.14 -0.63
C LEU A 249 -12.33 -5.31 -0.26
N ILE A 250 -13.17 -5.69 -1.21
CA ILE A 250 -14.01 -6.89 -1.15
C ILE A 250 -13.52 -7.80 -2.27
N THR A 251 -12.84 -8.88 -1.90
CA THR A 251 -12.18 -9.79 -2.82
C THR A 251 -13.13 -10.89 -3.26
N THR A 252 -13.19 -11.16 -4.56
CA THR A 252 -14.00 -12.26 -5.11
C THR A 252 -13.29 -13.59 -4.85
N ALA A 253 -13.98 -14.50 -4.18
CA ALA A 253 -13.53 -15.89 -4.02
C ALA A 253 -13.78 -16.68 -5.30
N LEU A 254 -12.76 -17.41 -5.76
CA LEU A 254 -12.77 -18.19 -7.00
C LEU A 254 -12.81 -19.69 -6.70
N GLY A 255 -13.73 -20.39 -7.34
CA GLY A 255 -13.80 -21.84 -7.37
C GLY A 255 -13.14 -22.44 -8.63
N PRO A 256 -13.28 -23.75 -8.83
CA PRO A 256 -12.75 -24.44 -10.02
C PRO A 256 -13.25 -23.78 -11.31
N GLY A 257 -12.33 -23.58 -12.28
CA GLY A 257 -12.65 -22.94 -13.55
C GLY A 257 -12.85 -21.42 -13.45
N GLY A 258 -12.43 -20.78 -12.35
CA GLY A 258 -12.49 -19.33 -12.17
C GLY A 258 -13.89 -18.79 -11.85
N GLN A 259 -14.86 -19.67 -11.52
CA GLN A 259 -16.20 -19.24 -11.14
C GLN A 259 -16.20 -18.51 -9.79
N LYS A 260 -16.98 -17.45 -9.67
CA LYS A 260 -17.20 -16.77 -8.38
C LYS A 260 -17.99 -17.69 -7.44
N ILE A 261 -17.42 -17.96 -6.26
CA ILE A 261 -18.06 -18.79 -5.21
C ILE A 261 -18.40 -18.01 -3.94
N GLY A 262 -17.94 -16.76 -3.81
CA GLY A 262 -18.18 -15.91 -2.64
C GLY A 262 -17.47 -14.58 -2.76
N GLU A 263 -17.50 -13.84 -1.64
CA GLU A 263 -16.78 -12.58 -1.46
C GLU A 263 -16.18 -12.54 -0.05
N LEU A 264 -14.97 -12.03 0.06
CA LEU A 264 -14.29 -11.80 1.33
C LEU A 264 -14.14 -10.30 1.55
N PRO A 265 -14.58 -9.73 2.69
CA PRO A 265 -14.29 -8.35 3.07
C PRO A 265 -12.83 -8.25 3.56
N GLU A 266 -11.88 -8.27 2.62
CA GLU A 266 -10.45 -8.39 2.87
C GLU A 266 -9.88 -7.21 3.67
N GLN A 267 -10.29 -5.98 3.31
CA GLN A 267 -9.82 -4.76 3.96
C GLN A 267 -10.99 -3.79 4.15
N MET A 268 -11.31 -3.46 5.38
CA MET A 268 -12.46 -2.62 5.74
C MET A 268 -12.13 -1.45 6.68
N PRO A 269 -10.90 -0.87 6.70
CA PRO A 269 -10.53 0.15 7.69
C PRO A 269 -11.39 1.41 7.59
N TYR A 270 -11.93 1.74 6.41
CA TYR A 270 -12.86 2.87 6.25
C TYR A 270 -14.21 2.61 6.93
N GLN A 271 -14.81 1.41 6.77
CA GLN A 271 -16.06 1.03 7.41
C GLN A 271 -15.89 0.87 8.92
N GLU A 272 -14.74 0.37 9.37
CA GLU A 272 -14.36 0.31 10.77
C GLU A 272 -14.27 1.73 11.38
N TRP A 273 -13.65 2.68 10.66
CA TRP A 273 -13.56 4.09 11.05
C TRP A 273 -14.93 4.79 11.06
N LEU A 274 -15.79 4.52 10.09
CA LEU A 274 -17.16 5.05 10.05
C LEU A 274 -17.96 4.71 11.31
N ASN A 275 -17.66 3.58 11.95
CA ASN A 275 -18.29 3.11 13.18
C ASN A 275 -17.39 3.33 14.41
N SER A 276 -16.70 4.47 14.48
CA SER A 276 -15.83 4.85 15.58
C SER A 276 -16.09 6.28 16.04
N ASP A 277 -15.64 6.61 17.26
CA ASP A 277 -15.64 7.97 17.81
C ASP A 277 -14.82 8.98 16.99
N PHE A 278 -14.02 8.51 16.04
CA PHE A 278 -13.13 9.34 15.23
C PHE A 278 -13.79 9.88 13.96
N ARG A 279 -14.88 9.28 13.49
CA ARG A 279 -15.57 9.62 12.25
C ARG A 279 -15.78 11.13 12.04
N GLU A 280 -16.21 11.85 13.07
CA GLU A 280 -16.52 13.28 13.00
C GLU A 280 -15.38 14.18 13.50
N LYS A 281 -14.30 13.58 14.03
CA LYS A 281 -13.21 14.31 14.67
C LYS A 281 -11.93 14.34 13.86
N GLN A 282 -11.61 13.25 13.19
CA GLN A 282 -10.33 13.07 12.52
C GLN A 282 -10.49 12.20 11.26
N SER A 283 -10.08 12.75 10.11
CA SER A 283 -9.99 11.97 8.86
C SER A 283 -8.77 11.03 8.88
N CYS A 284 -8.70 10.13 7.90
CA CYS A 284 -7.53 9.28 7.70
C CYS A 284 -6.24 10.12 7.58
N GLN A 285 -6.30 11.23 6.86
CA GLN A 285 -5.16 12.13 6.66
C GLN A 285 -4.65 12.74 7.98
N ASN A 286 -5.53 13.06 8.93
CA ASN A 286 -5.12 13.66 10.20
C ASN A 286 -4.18 12.75 11.00
N CYS A 287 -4.40 11.42 10.95
CA CYS A 287 -3.58 10.44 11.67
C CYS A 287 -2.38 9.97 10.84
N HIS A 288 -2.59 9.68 9.54
CA HIS A 288 -1.57 9.06 8.68
C HIS A 288 -0.67 10.07 7.96
N MET A 289 -1.08 11.34 7.91
CA MET A 289 -0.36 12.46 7.28
C MET A 289 -0.38 13.68 8.23
N PRO A 290 0.30 13.60 9.39
CA PRO A 290 0.21 14.65 10.43
C PRO A 290 0.58 16.01 9.87
N VAL A 291 -0.13 17.04 10.33
CA VAL A 291 0.04 18.42 9.88
C VAL A 291 1.32 19.02 10.46
N VAL A 292 1.97 19.90 9.68
CA VAL A 292 3.03 20.80 10.16
C VAL A 292 2.37 21.95 10.93
N GLU A 293 2.73 22.13 12.19
CA GLU A 293 2.04 23.02 13.14
C GLU A 293 2.39 24.51 12.95
N GLU A 294 3.21 24.87 11.96
CA GLU A 294 3.56 26.25 11.62
C GLU A 294 3.25 26.57 10.16
N MET A 295 3.21 27.87 9.83
CA MET A 295 3.10 28.29 8.45
C MET A 295 4.37 27.94 7.68
N VAL A 296 4.24 27.15 6.61
CA VAL A 296 5.36 26.71 5.77
C VAL A 296 5.06 26.92 4.29
N ARG A 297 6.07 26.91 3.47
CA ARG A 297 5.91 26.84 2.02
C ARG A 297 5.65 25.39 1.60
N VAL A 298 4.77 25.20 0.63
CA VAL A 298 4.47 23.86 0.04
C VAL A 298 5.26 23.62 -1.25
N THR A 299 5.97 24.63 -1.73
CA THR A 299 6.86 24.56 -2.90
C THR A 299 8.07 25.48 -2.69
N ASN A 300 9.24 25.05 -3.18
CA ASN A 300 10.47 25.85 -3.13
C ASN A 300 10.50 26.99 -4.18
N THR A 301 9.65 26.90 -5.20
CA THR A 301 9.60 27.85 -6.31
C THR A 301 8.49 28.87 -6.08
N LEU A 302 8.83 30.05 -5.64
CA LEU A 302 7.92 31.19 -5.39
C LEU A 302 6.71 30.84 -4.50
N GLY A 303 6.88 29.82 -3.63
CA GLY A 303 5.81 29.36 -2.75
C GLY A 303 5.44 30.37 -1.68
N LYS A 304 4.13 30.49 -1.39
CA LYS A 304 3.61 31.25 -0.26
C LYS A 304 3.62 30.42 1.00
N PHE A 305 3.74 31.08 2.15
CA PHE A 305 3.53 30.44 3.44
C PHE A 305 2.05 30.09 3.62
N ARG A 306 1.79 28.86 4.10
CA ARG A 306 0.44 28.30 4.30
C ARG A 306 0.38 27.53 5.59
N GLU A 307 -0.76 27.58 6.26
CA GLU A 307 -1.07 26.71 7.40
C GLU A 307 -1.64 25.38 6.93
N GLY A 308 -1.44 24.32 7.72
CA GLY A 308 -2.12 23.05 7.51
C GLY A 308 -1.51 22.18 6.40
N MET A 309 -0.21 22.33 6.12
CA MET A 309 0.50 21.39 5.23
C MET A 309 0.55 20.00 5.86
N SER A 310 0.01 18.99 5.18
CA SER A 310 0.10 17.60 5.58
C SER A 310 1.44 16.98 5.18
N ARG A 311 2.11 16.31 6.11
CA ARG A 311 3.33 15.53 5.83
C ARG A 311 2.97 14.28 5.03
N HIS A 312 3.62 14.05 3.92
CA HIS A 312 3.35 12.88 3.06
C HIS A 312 4.11 11.63 3.54
N VAL A 313 4.12 11.39 4.85
CA VAL A 313 4.81 10.27 5.49
C VAL A 313 4.01 8.98 5.48
N PHE A 314 2.69 9.04 5.33
CA PHE A 314 1.77 7.91 5.28
C PHE A 314 2.12 6.82 6.29
N VAL A 315 2.24 7.20 7.57
CA VAL A 315 2.55 6.26 8.64
C VAL A 315 1.46 5.18 8.73
N GLY A 316 1.87 3.95 8.98
CA GLY A 316 0.94 2.81 9.03
C GLY A 316 1.48 1.70 9.92
N GLY A 317 1.33 0.43 9.52
CA GLY A 317 1.78 -0.72 10.31
C GLY A 317 2.95 -1.51 9.68
N ASN A 318 3.35 -1.22 8.45
CA ASN A 318 4.23 -2.12 7.69
C ASN A 318 5.72 -1.74 7.76
N PHE A 319 6.25 -1.52 8.97
CA PHE A 319 7.67 -1.22 9.21
C PHE A 319 8.60 -2.35 8.71
N PHE A 320 8.14 -3.60 8.75
CA PHE A 320 8.98 -4.74 8.38
C PHE A 320 9.31 -4.73 6.88
N VAL A 321 8.31 -4.52 6.00
CA VAL A 321 8.57 -4.42 4.56
C VAL A 321 9.39 -3.17 4.22
N GLN A 322 9.23 -2.05 4.94
CA GLN A 322 10.13 -0.90 4.79
C GLN A 322 11.60 -1.29 5.06
N ARG A 323 11.87 -2.11 6.07
CA ARG A 323 13.21 -2.64 6.37
C ARG A 323 13.70 -3.63 5.30
N VAL A 324 12.83 -4.49 4.78
CA VAL A 324 13.13 -5.39 3.66
C VAL A 324 13.48 -4.59 2.40
N LEU A 325 12.68 -3.60 2.03
CA LEU A 325 12.93 -2.69 0.92
C LEU A 325 14.26 -1.96 1.07
N ASN A 326 14.60 -1.53 2.28
CA ASN A 326 15.88 -0.88 2.56
C ASN A 326 17.07 -1.83 2.39
N ARG A 327 16.97 -3.05 2.91
CA ARG A 327 18.06 -4.04 2.85
C ARG A 327 18.32 -4.55 1.43
N TYR A 328 17.26 -4.78 0.66
CA TYR A 328 17.31 -5.39 -0.68
C TYR A 328 17.01 -4.38 -1.80
N ARG A 329 17.43 -3.13 -1.60
CA ARG A 329 17.13 -1.99 -2.49
C ARG A 329 17.51 -2.23 -3.95
N ALA A 330 18.68 -2.81 -4.20
CA ALA A 330 19.17 -3.07 -5.54
C ALA A 330 18.28 -4.09 -6.28
N ASP A 331 17.93 -5.18 -5.59
CA ASP A 331 17.12 -6.26 -6.14
C ASP A 331 15.67 -5.82 -6.42
N LEU A 332 15.17 -4.83 -5.68
CA LEU A 332 13.80 -4.33 -5.73
C LEU A 332 13.66 -3.01 -6.49
N GLY A 333 14.74 -2.51 -7.07
CA GLY A 333 14.74 -1.26 -7.85
C GLY A 333 14.30 -0.02 -7.05
N VAL A 334 14.60 0.01 -5.75
CA VAL A 334 14.17 1.07 -4.85
C VAL A 334 15.01 2.33 -5.03
N ILE A 335 14.37 3.49 -5.16
CA ILE A 335 15.02 4.78 -5.41
C ILE A 335 15.26 5.61 -4.13
N ALA A 336 14.48 5.40 -3.07
CA ALA A 336 14.67 6.10 -1.80
C ALA A 336 16.00 5.73 -1.13
N MET A 337 16.61 6.68 -0.41
CA MET A 337 17.91 6.49 0.25
C MET A 337 17.78 5.62 1.52
N PRO A 338 18.87 4.93 1.95
CA PRO A 338 18.83 4.09 3.15
C PRO A 338 18.35 4.82 4.40
N GLN A 339 18.84 6.03 4.63
CA GLN A 339 18.45 6.85 5.79
C GLN A 339 16.99 7.30 5.77
N GLU A 340 16.39 7.44 4.58
CA GLU A 340 14.97 7.79 4.45
C GLU A 340 14.07 6.62 4.86
N PHE A 341 14.43 5.41 4.45
CA PHE A 341 13.73 4.20 4.90
C PHE A 341 13.87 3.96 6.39
N GLU A 342 15.07 4.15 6.95
CA GLU A 342 15.28 4.01 8.39
C GLU A 342 14.42 5.01 9.16
N ALA A 343 14.40 6.27 8.74
CA ALA A 343 13.54 7.28 9.31
C ALA A 343 12.05 6.95 9.16
N ALA A 344 11.62 6.41 8.01
CA ALA A 344 10.23 6.01 7.77
C ALA A 344 9.83 4.82 8.64
N ALA A 345 10.66 3.78 8.75
CA ALA A 345 10.42 2.62 9.61
C ALA A 345 10.38 3.03 11.10
N THR A 346 11.28 3.90 11.52
CA THR A 346 11.30 4.43 12.89
C THR A 346 10.02 5.21 13.20
N ARG A 347 9.62 6.15 12.35
CA ARG A 347 8.33 6.88 12.51
C ARG A 347 7.13 5.94 12.56
N THR A 348 7.12 4.89 11.74
CA THR A 348 6.06 3.87 11.74
C THR A 348 6.00 3.14 13.09
N ILE A 349 7.14 2.73 13.64
CA ILE A 349 7.24 2.06 14.94
C ILE A 349 6.83 3.00 16.09
N GLU A 350 7.28 4.24 16.06
CA GLU A 350 6.92 5.25 17.06
C GLU A 350 5.41 5.54 17.04
N HIS A 351 4.82 5.66 15.86
CA HIS A 351 3.38 5.81 15.70
C HIS A 351 2.63 4.60 16.28
N LEU A 352 3.05 3.38 15.94
CA LEU A 352 2.48 2.14 16.48
C LEU A 352 2.55 2.13 18.02
N LYS A 353 3.70 2.44 18.61
CA LYS A 353 3.89 2.44 20.07
C LYS A 353 3.08 3.52 20.79
N SER A 354 2.87 4.68 20.18
CA SER A 354 2.27 5.84 20.85
C SER A 354 0.77 6.02 20.58
N LYS A 355 0.22 5.41 19.51
CA LYS A 355 -1.13 5.73 19.02
C LYS A 355 -2.05 4.54 18.79
N THR A 356 -1.59 3.28 19.00
CA THR A 356 -2.40 2.13 18.59
C THR A 356 -3.03 1.35 19.72
N ALA A 357 -2.32 1.10 20.82
CA ALA A 357 -2.83 0.28 21.91
C ALA A 357 -2.27 0.65 23.28
N GLN A 358 -3.02 0.29 24.28
CA GLN A 358 -2.62 0.37 25.70
C GLN A 358 -2.99 -0.94 26.39
N ILE A 359 -2.14 -1.36 27.35
CA ILE A 359 -2.38 -2.54 28.19
C ILE A 359 -2.29 -2.15 29.66
N SER A 360 -3.12 -2.79 30.52
CA SER A 360 -3.02 -2.72 31.99
C SER A 360 -3.18 -4.08 32.62
N ILE A 361 -2.59 -4.25 33.81
CA ILE A 361 -2.87 -5.37 34.71
C ILE A 361 -3.76 -4.81 35.81
N ASP A 362 -5.06 -5.03 35.69
CA ASP A 362 -6.08 -4.44 36.55
C ASP A 362 -6.00 -5.03 37.95
N ARG A 363 -5.89 -6.35 38.02
CA ARG A 363 -5.90 -7.08 39.30
C ARG A 363 -4.98 -8.30 39.27
N VAL A 364 -4.34 -8.60 40.37
CA VAL A 364 -3.63 -9.86 40.64
C VAL A 364 -4.07 -10.41 41.97
N ASP A 365 -4.67 -11.60 41.98
CA ASP A 365 -5.06 -12.34 43.14
C ASP A 365 -4.19 -13.58 43.28
N VAL A 366 -3.67 -13.80 44.48
CA VAL A 366 -2.86 -14.97 44.81
C VAL A 366 -3.57 -15.82 45.84
N SER A 367 -3.70 -17.09 45.58
CA SER A 367 -4.22 -18.12 46.48
C SER A 367 -3.25 -19.32 46.52
N PRO A 368 -3.39 -20.25 47.47
CA PRO A 368 -2.50 -21.41 47.52
C PRO A 368 -2.44 -22.18 46.21
N GLY A 369 -1.25 -22.23 45.59
CA GLY A 369 -0.99 -22.94 44.34
C GLY A 369 -1.54 -22.26 43.09
N ARG A 370 -2.13 -21.06 43.16
CA ARG A 370 -2.75 -20.39 42.02
C ARG A 370 -2.58 -18.87 42.05
N LEU A 371 -2.30 -18.29 40.90
CA LEU A 371 -2.34 -16.85 40.67
C LEU A 371 -3.39 -16.56 39.57
N ARG A 372 -4.20 -15.52 39.78
CA ARG A 372 -5.16 -15.01 38.79
C ARG A 372 -4.85 -13.56 38.52
N ALA A 373 -4.47 -13.25 37.25
CA ALA A 373 -4.24 -11.89 36.78
C ALA A 373 -5.33 -11.50 35.77
N GLU A 374 -5.91 -10.33 35.94
CA GLU A 374 -6.87 -9.73 35.00
C GLU A 374 -6.16 -8.64 34.22
N LEU A 375 -6.16 -8.76 32.89
CA LEU A 375 -5.52 -7.85 31.94
C LEU A 375 -6.58 -7.16 31.09
N SER A 376 -6.38 -5.88 30.83
CA SER A 376 -7.17 -5.11 29.85
C SER A 376 -6.28 -4.66 28.71
N VAL A 377 -6.77 -4.82 27.47
CA VAL A 377 -6.14 -4.33 26.24
C VAL A 377 -7.10 -3.36 25.56
N GLN A 378 -6.65 -2.16 25.27
CA GLN A 378 -7.47 -1.11 24.67
C GLN A 378 -6.90 -0.69 23.31
N ASN A 379 -7.77 -0.58 22.30
CA ASN A 379 -7.44 0.01 21.01
C ASN A 379 -7.59 1.54 21.06
N LEU A 380 -6.54 2.26 20.66
CA LEU A 380 -6.51 3.72 20.62
C LEU A 380 -6.66 4.27 19.20
N SER A 381 -6.67 3.40 18.18
CA SER A 381 -6.81 3.80 16.76
C SER A 381 -8.27 3.99 16.36
N GLY A 382 -8.49 4.67 15.23
CA GLY A 382 -9.82 4.96 14.69
C GLY A 382 -10.46 3.81 13.91
N HIS A 383 -9.86 2.66 13.86
CA HIS A 383 -10.29 1.44 13.17
C HIS A 383 -9.90 0.21 14.00
N LYS A 384 -10.24 -0.99 13.59
CA LYS A 384 -9.77 -2.20 14.29
C LYS A 384 -8.25 -2.22 14.40
N PHE A 385 -7.74 -2.95 15.39
CA PHE A 385 -6.30 -3.17 15.53
C PHE A 385 -5.99 -4.66 15.81
N PRO A 386 -5.15 -5.31 14.96
CA PRO A 386 -4.68 -4.80 13.68
C PRO A 386 -5.82 -4.61 12.66
N THR A 387 -5.56 -3.90 11.56
CA THR A 387 -6.56 -3.68 10.50
C THR A 387 -5.98 -3.92 9.12
N ALA A 388 -6.82 -3.88 8.10
CA ALA A 388 -6.55 -4.08 6.68
C ALA A 388 -6.13 -5.52 6.36
N TYR A 389 -4.96 -5.75 5.75
CA TYR A 389 -4.60 -7.03 5.19
C TYR A 389 -4.50 -8.15 6.24
N PRO A 390 -5.10 -9.33 5.99
CA PRO A 390 -5.25 -10.41 6.98
C PRO A 390 -3.96 -11.08 7.48
N SER A 391 -2.81 -10.73 6.95
CA SER A 391 -1.53 -11.24 7.44
C SER A 391 -1.08 -10.68 8.79
N ARG A 392 -1.77 -9.65 9.28
CA ARG A 392 -1.39 -8.88 10.46
C ARG A 392 -1.94 -9.53 11.72
N ARG A 393 -1.10 -9.58 12.77
CA ARG A 393 -1.53 -10.03 14.08
C ARG A 393 -0.93 -9.19 15.21
N ALA A 394 -1.64 -9.13 16.34
CA ALA A 394 -1.14 -8.61 17.60
C ALA A 394 -1.43 -9.62 18.70
N TRP A 395 -0.58 -9.72 19.72
CA TRP A 395 -0.75 -10.73 20.76
C TRP A 395 -0.20 -10.31 22.11
N LEU A 396 -0.63 -11.03 23.14
CA LEU A 396 -0.11 -10.90 24.49
C LEU A 396 1.04 -11.88 24.72
N HIS A 397 2.19 -11.37 25.15
CA HIS A 397 3.27 -12.14 25.80
C HIS A 397 3.20 -11.88 27.29
N VAL A 398 2.90 -12.91 28.08
CA VAL A 398 2.70 -12.79 29.52
C VAL A 398 3.65 -13.72 30.26
N THR A 399 4.35 -13.12 31.24
CA THR A 399 5.31 -13.84 32.11
C THR A 399 4.94 -13.65 33.57
N VAL A 400 4.97 -14.73 34.34
CA VAL A 400 4.84 -14.70 35.78
C VAL A 400 6.12 -15.25 36.44
N LYS A 401 6.73 -14.47 37.33
CA LYS A 401 7.96 -14.85 38.06
C LYS A 401 7.69 -14.94 39.55
N ASP A 402 8.36 -15.89 40.22
CA ASP A 402 8.33 -16.03 41.68
C ASP A 402 9.29 -15.03 42.37
N ARG A 403 9.29 -15.04 43.71
CA ARG A 403 10.15 -14.20 44.55
C ARG A 403 11.65 -14.31 44.22
N GLY A 404 12.09 -15.46 43.71
CA GLY A 404 13.47 -15.71 43.28
C GLY A 404 13.77 -15.24 41.86
N GLY A 405 12.80 -14.67 41.15
CA GLY A 405 12.94 -14.27 39.74
C GLY A 405 12.84 -15.44 38.74
N ARG A 406 12.48 -16.65 39.20
CA ARG A 406 12.28 -17.80 38.34
C ARG A 406 10.93 -17.70 37.64
N THR A 407 10.90 -17.92 36.33
CA THR A 407 9.67 -17.97 35.54
C THR A 407 8.84 -19.20 35.93
N VAL A 408 7.60 -18.98 36.39
CA VAL A 408 6.61 -20.01 36.70
C VAL A 408 5.56 -20.18 35.63
N PHE A 409 5.37 -19.17 34.79
CA PHE A 409 4.49 -19.20 33.63
C PHE A 409 5.02 -18.26 32.55
N GLU A 410 4.93 -18.66 31.29
CA GLU A 410 5.22 -17.82 30.13
C GLU A 410 4.39 -18.28 28.93
N SER A 411 3.72 -17.35 28.25
CA SER A 411 2.88 -17.60 27.08
C SER A 411 3.11 -16.52 26.04
N GLY A 412 3.21 -16.91 24.75
CA GLY A 412 3.29 -15.97 23.64
C GLY A 412 4.70 -15.46 23.31
N THR A 413 5.75 -16.19 23.66
CA THR A 413 7.16 -15.86 23.33
C THR A 413 7.38 -15.85 21.82
N LEU A 414 8.01 -14.78 21.28
CA LEU A 414 8.41 -14.69 19.89
C LEU A 414 9.68 -15.51 19.63
N ASN A 415 9.62 -16.45 18.70
CA ASN A 415 10.76 -17.21 18.23
C ASN A 415 11.60 -16.44 17.19
N PRO A 416 12.90 -16.78 17.01
CA PRO A 416 13.78 -16.09 16.03
C PRO A 416 13.31 -16.19 14.58
N ASP A 417 12.51 -17.20 14.21
CA ASP A 417 11.93 -17.38 12.88
C ASP A 417 10.62 -16.58 12.66
N GLY A 418 10.18 -15.82 13.66
CA GLY A 418 8.96 -15.02 13.62
C GLY A 418 7.69 -15.77 14.01
N SER A 419 7.78 -17.06 14.39
CA SER A 419 6.67 -17.81 14.97
C SER A 419 6.45 -17.44 16.45
N ILE A 420 5.25 -17.70 16.97
CA ILE A 420 4.91 -17.51 18.38
C ILE A 420 4.84 -18.87 19.04
N GLN A 421 5.58 -19.05 20.13
CA GLN A 421 5.54 -20.28 20.92
C GLN A 421 4.13 -20.49 21.49
N GLY A 422 3.57 -21.67 21.29
CA GLY A 422 2.21 -22.03 21.70
C GLY A 422 1.13 -21.71 20.65
N ASN A 423 1.44 -20.96 19.60
CA ASN A 423 0.45 -20.64 18.56
C ASN A 423 0.16 -21.88 17.68
N ASP A 424 -1.06 -22.35 17.77
CA ASP A 424 -1.56 -23.47 16.98
C ASP A 424 -1.39 -23.28 15.47
N ASN A 425 -1.68 -22.08 14.95
CA ASN A 425 -1.59 -21.80 13.51
C ASN A 425 -0.14 -21.80 13.00
N ASP A 426 0.82 -21.35 13.81
CA ASP A 426 2.24 -21.40 13.43
C ASP A 426 2.75 -22.84 13.39
N ALA A 427 2.22 -23.72 14.26
CA ALA A 427 2.59 -25.14 14.30
C ALA A 427 1.90 -25.95 13.18
N ASP A 428 0.59 -25.75 12.96
CA ASP A 428 -0.23 -26.47 11.98
C ASP A 428 -1.09 -25.49 11.16
N PRO A 429 -0.98 -25.47 9.82
CA PRO A 429 -1.76 -24.57 8.96
C PRO A 429 -3.28 -24.80 9.03
N ASN A 430 -3.72 -25.95 9.56
CA ASN A 430 -5.14 -26.30 9.66
C ASN A 430 -5.76 -25.93 11.01
N ARG A 431 -4.96 -25.39 11.94
CA ARG A 431 -5.38 -24.99 13.28
C ARG A 431 -5.24 -23.48 13.47
N PHE A 432 -5.83 -22.94 14.53
CA PHE A 432 -5.68 -21.54 14.93
C PHE A 432 -6.03 -21.38 16.41
N GLU A 433 -5.44 -20.36 17.05
CA GLU A 433 -5.81 -19.97 18.41
C GLU A 433 -7.24 -19.38 18.43
N PRO A 434 -8.12 -19.83 19.30
CA PRO A 434 -9.41 -19.21 19.49
C PRO A 434 -9.27 -17.82 20.12
N HIS A 435 -10.38 -17.14 20.31
CA HIS A 435 -10.43 -15.99 21.22
C HIS A 435 -10.62 -16.51 22.64
N TYR A 436 -9.68 -16.19 23.53
CA TYR A 436 -9.70 -16.60 24.92
C TYR A 436 -10.30 -15.53 25.83
N THR A 437 -11.17 -15.90 26.74
CA THR A 437 -11.60 -15.10 27.91
C THR A 437 -10.75 -15.43 29.13
N GLU A 438 -10.20 -16.66 29.20
CA GLU A 438 -9.31 -17.15 30.25
C GLU A 438 -8.21 -18.04 29.66
N ILE A 439 -6.97 -17.82 30.07
CA ILE A 439 -5.78 -18.59 29.72
C ILE A 439 -5.28 -19.31 30.96
N ASN A 440 -5.09 -20.63 30.85
CA ASN A 440 -4.73 -21.50 31.94
C ASN A 440 -3.38 -22.21 31.75
N THR A 441 -2.90 -22.34 30.53
CA THR A 441 -1.69 -23.08 30.17
C THR A 441 -0.79 -22.25 29.25
N ALA A 442 0.49 -22.57 29.22
CA ALA A 442 1.50 -21.80 28.47
C ALA A 442 1.39 -21.95 26.94
N ASP A 443 0.68 -22.97 26.47
CA ASP A 443 0.40 -23.22 25.06
C ASP A 443 -0.84 -22.49 24.54
N GLN A 444 -1.57 -21.79 25.39
CA GLN A 444 -2.66 -20.89 25.01
C GLN A 444 -2.12 -19.47 24.84
N VAL A 445 -2.35 -18.86 23.69
CA VAL A 445 -1.90 -17.48 23.41
C VAL A 445 -3.06 -16.61 22.93
N GLN A 446 -3.32 -15.50 23.61
CA GLN A 446 -4.31 -14.53 23.11
C GLN A 446 -3.73 -13.76 21.92
N ILE A 447 -4.23 -14.06 20.73
CA ILE A 447 -3.83 -13.43 19.47
C ILE A 447 -5.04 -12.70 18.88
N TYR A 448 -4.87 -11.42 18.59
CA TYR A 448 -5.83 -10.56 17.89
C TYR A 448 -5.50 -10.55 16.40
N GLU A 449 -6.35 -11.17 15.60
CA GLU A 449 -6.15 -11.42 14.17
C GLU A 449 -7.47 -11.78 13.50
N ASP A 450 -7.45 -11.93 12.21
CA ASP A 450 -8.49 -12.64 11.48
C ASP A 450 -7.95 -13.93 10.87
N ILE A 451 -8.77 -14.98 10.85
CA ILE A 451 -8.47 -16.28 10.24
C ILE A 451 -9.49 -16.53 9.15
N MET A 452 -9.00 -16.62 7.92
CA MET A 452 -9.80 -16.94 6.73
C MET A 452 -9.98 -18.44 6.56
N VAL A 453 -11.13 -18.83 6.01
CA VAL A 453 -11.39 -20.23 5.58
C VAL A 453 -11.87 -20.28 4.14
N GLY A 454 -11.48 -21.35 3.44
CA GLY A 454 -12.01 -21.70 2.13
C GLY A 454 -13.42 -22.32 2.18
N ALA A 455 -13.95 -22.67 1.02
CA ALA A 455 -15.26 -23.35 0.91
C ALA A 455 -15.32 -24.71 1.62
N ASN A 456 -14.16 -25.34 1.87
CA ASN A 456 -14.00 -26.57 2.64
C ASN A 456 -13.96 -26.35 4.16
N ASN A 457 -14.14 -25.13 4.65
CA ASN A 457 -14.01 -24.70 6.04
C ASN A 457 -12.61 -24.88 6.67
N MET A 458 -11.57 -25.10 5.88
CA MET A 458 -10.20 -25.16 6.36
C MET A 458 -9.54 -23.78 6.33
N PRO A 459 -8.70 -23.44 7.34
CA PRO A 459 -7.92 -22.22 7.32
C PRO A 459 -7.11 -22.06 6.03
N THR A 460 -7.05 -20.85 5.52
CA THR A 460 -6.30 -20.53 4.30
C THR A 460 -5.69 -19.13 4.38
N THR A 461 -4.57 -18.93 3.70
CA THR A 461 -3.97 -17.62 3.46
C THR A 461 -4.12 -17.17 2.00
N GLY A 462 -4.85 -17.96 1.16
CA GLY A 462 -5.21 -17.58 -0.22
C GLY A 462 -6.39 -16.65 -0.23
N LEU A 463 -6.20 -15.43 -0.70
CA LEU A 463 -7.25 -14.40 -0.73
C LEU A 463 -8.41 -14.80 -1.64
N LEU A 464 -8.08 -15.31 -2.83
CA LEU A 464 -9.09 -15.72 -3.81
C LEU A 464 -9.70 -17.09 -3.52
N THR A 465 -9.13 -17.84 -2.56
CA THR A 465 -9.67 -19.10 -2.06
C THR A 465 -10.61 -18.90 -0.87
N ALA A 466 -10.42 -17.82 -0.13
CA ALA A 466 -11.14 -17.53 1.10
C ALA A 466 -12.57 -17.03 0.83
N VAL A 467 -13.55 -17.60 1.56
CA VAL A 467 -14.97 -17.23 1.43
C VAL A 467 -15.52 -16.49 2.64
N ARG A 468 -14.86 -16.55 3.80
CA ARG A 468 -15.26 -15.87 5.04
C ARG A 468 -14.15 -15.92 6.08
N PHE A 469 -14.31 -15.13 7.14
CA PHE A 469 -13.55 -15.30 8.38
C PHE A 469 -14.24 -16.31 9.30
N ILE A 470 -13.44 -17.18 9.95
CA ILE A 470 -13.90 -18.07 11.04
C ILE A 470 -13.60 -17.45 12.40
N LYS A 471 -12.59 -16.59 12.44
CA LYS A 471 -12.21 -15.77 13.60
C LYS A 471 -11.94 -14.35 13.09
N ASP A 472 -12.51 -13.36 13.74
CA ASP A 472 -12.10 -11.95 13.67
C ASP A 472 -12.28 -11.36 15.07
N ASN A 473 -11.19 -11.40 15.84
CA ASN A 473 -11.10 -10.79 17.16
C ASN A 473 -10.12 -9.61 17.18
N ARG A 474 -9.91 -8.95 16.05
CA ARG A 474 -9.15 -7.71 15.99
C ARG A 474 -9.82 -6.67 16.89
N LEU A 475 -9.04 -6.02 17.76
CA LEU A 475 -9.55 -5.08 18.76
C LEU A 475 -10.41 -3.99 18.11
N LEU A 476 -11.62 -3.80 18.62
CA LEU A 476 -12.58 -2.84 18.09
C LEU A 476 -12.15 -1.40 18.39
N PRO A 477 -12.39 -0.44 17.48
CA PRO A 477 -12.13 0.97 17.77
C PRO A 477 -13.09 1.51 18.82
N ARG A 478 -12.68 2.56 19.52
CA ARG A 478 -13.54 3.22 20.51
C ARG A 478 -14.81 3.78 19.83
N GLY A 479 -15.96 3.55 20.47
CA GLY A 479 -17.27 3.94 19.94
C GLY A 479 -17.89 2.91 19.00
N PHE A 480 -17.23 1.77 18.75
CA PHE A 480 -17.80 0.71 17.90
C PHE A 480 -19.15 0.24 18.46
N ASN A 481 -20.16 0.25 17.60
CA ASN A 481 -21.52 -0.17 17.93
C ASN A 481 -21.97 -1.30 17.01
N ASN A 482 -22.21 -2.49 17.57
CA ASN A 482 -22.64 -3.68 16.84
C ASN A 482 -23.99 -3.51 16.13
N GLU A 483 -24.87 -2.61 16.59
CA GLU A 483 -26.19 -2.41 15.98
C GLU A 483 -26.13 -1.59 14.67
N THR A 484 -25.11 -0.72 14.54
CA THR A 484 -24.98 0.23 13.43
C THR A 484 -23.80 -0.07 12.51
N ALA A 485 -22.90 -0.98 12.91
CA ALA A 485 -21.74 -1.35 12.13
C ALA A 485 -22.12 -2.08 10.82
N ASP A 486 -21.28 -1.92 9.80
CA ASP A 486 -21.35 -2.79 8.62
C ASP A 486 -21.19 -4.24 9.07
N PRO A 487 -22.12 -5.15 8.73
CA PRO A 487 -22.05 -6.55 9.16
C PRO A 487 -20.74 -7.26 8.82
N ARG A 488 -20.04 -6.80 7.79
CA ARG A 488 -18.74 -7.33 7.35
C ARG A 488 -17.59 -6.95 8.28
N THR A 489 -17.80 -5.97 9.18
CA THR A 489 -16.81 -5.55 10.18
C THR A 489 -17.08 -6.11 11.58
N MET A 490 -18.13 -6.91 11.74
CA MET A 490 -18.49 -7.49 13.02
C MET A 490 -17.45 -8.52 13.49
N PRO A 491 -17.22 -8.65 14.82
CA PRO A 491 -16.42 -9.74 15.38
C PRO A 491 -16.93 -11.11 14.93
N GLN A 492 -16.03 -12.08 14.76
CA GLN A 492 -16.37 -13.45 14.37
C GLN A 492 -15.76 -14.46 15.36
N GLY A 493 -16.37 -15.64 15.43
CA GLY A 493 -15.90 -16.69 16.33
C GLY A 493 -16.16 -16.37 17.81
N GLY A 494 -15.21 -16.71 18.69
CA GLY A 494 -15.34 -16.51 20.13
C GLY A 494 -15.59 -15.06 20.56
N ALA A 495 -14.96 -14.12 19.92
CA ALA A 495 -15.09 -12.68 20.22
C ALA A 495 -16.52 -12.14 20.02
N ALA A 496 -17.30 -12.72 19.09
CA ALA A 496 -18.69 -12.33 18.88
C ALA A 496 -19.60 -12.63 20.08
N ASN A 497 -19.19 -13.54 20.97
CA ASN A 497 -19.94 -13.98 22.14
C ASN A 497 -19.32 -13.54 23.46
N ASP A 498 -18.20 -12.80 23.43
CA ASP A 498 -17.56 -12.29 24.63
C ASP A 498 -18.13 -10.91 25.00
N PRO A 499 -18.82 -10.77 26.13
CA PRO A 499 -19.38 -9.48 26.58
C PRO A 499 -18.30 -8.46 26.95
N ASN A 500 -17.06 -8.88 27.17
CA ASN A 500 -15.93 -8.00 27.48
C ASN A 500 -15.25 -7.46 26.21
N PHE A 501 -15.47 -8.09 25.06
CA PHE A 501 -14.89 -7.67 23.78
C PHE A 501 -15.74 -6.57 23.15
N THR A 502 -15.37 -5.32 23.43
CA THR A 502 -16.17 -4.13 23.06
C THR A 502 -15.31 -3.03 22.45
N GLY A 503 -15.92 -1.91 22.02
CA GLY A 503 -15.19 -0.69 21.65
C GLY A 503 -14.41 -0.02 22.80
N ALA A 504 -14.53 -0.52 24.02
CA ALA A 504 -13.71 -0.09 25.16
C ALA A 504 -12.44 -0.96 25.33
N GLY A 505 -12.30 -2.04 24.57
CA GLY A 505 -11.19 -2.98 24.64
C GLY A 505 -11.62 -4.41 24.91
N ASP A 506 -10.67 -5.22 25.35
CA ASP A 506 -10.85 -6.62 25.71
C ASP A 506 -10.28 -6.89 27.11
N LYS A 507 -10.85 -7.86 27.83
CA LYS A 507 -10.40 -8.30 29.16
C LYS A 507 -10.13 -9.79 29.18
N ILE A 508 -8.90 -10.14 29.53
CA ILE A 508 -8.44 -11.53 29.56
C ILE A 508 -7.95 -11.88 30.97
N ILE A 509 -8.32 -13.07 31.42
CA ILE A 509 -7.89 -13.63 32.71
C ILE A 509 -6.75 -14.62 32.45
N TYR A 510 -5.65 -14.47 33.16
CA TYR A 510 -4.59 -15.49 33.23
C TYR A 510 -4.70 -16.21 34.57
N SER A 511 -5.04 -17.49 34.55
CA SER A 511 -5.27 -18.33 35.73
C SER A 511 -4.14 -19.38 35.81
N VAL A 512 -3.05 -18.97 36.44
CA VAL A 512 -1.75 -19.65 36.41
C VAL A 512 -1.59 -20.57 37.60
N SER A 513 -1.21 -21.83 37.38
CA SER A 513 -0.76 -22.70 38.46
C SER A 513 0.63 -22.28 38.95
N THR A 514 0.77 -21.95 40.23
CA THR A 514 2.07 -21.56 40.80
C THR A 514 2.80 -22.73 41.46
N GLY A 515 2.13 -23.88 41.60
CA GLY A 515 2.70 -25.07 42.27
C GLY A 515 3.23 -24.74 43.67
N ASN A 516 4.51 -25.03 43.89
CA ASN A 516 5.23 -24.74 45.14
C ASN A 516 6.04 -23.42 45.08
N ALA A 517 5.85 -22.58 44.03
CA ALA A 517 6.55 -21.31 43.97
C ALA A 517 6.05 -20.33 45.02
N GLU A 518 6.97 -19.55 45.58
CA GLU A 518 6.66 -18.60 46.66
C GLU A 518 6.55 -17.17 46.12
N GLY A 519 5.53 -16.45 46.54
CA GLY A 519 5.36 -15.02 46.32
C GLY A 519 6.29 -14.15 47.18
N PRO A 520 6.36 -12.83 46.92
CA PRO A 520 5.52 -12.13 45.94
C PRO A 520 5.83 -12.53 44.50
N PHE A 521 4.77 -12.61 43.71
CA PHE A 521 4.90 -12.87 42.28
C PHE A 521 4.95 -11.55 41.50
N GLN A 522 5.74 -11.52 40.43
CA GLN A 522 5.76 -10.44 39.44
C GLN A 522 5.05 -10.91 38.19
N VAL A 523 4.02 -10.19 37.78
CA VAL A 523 3.30 -10.40 36.52
C VAL A 523 3.76 -9.32 35.54
N GLU A 524 4.21 -9.71 34.37
CA GLU A 524 4.59 -8.83 33.29
C GLU A 524 3.80 -9.21 32.04
N ALA A 525 3.22 -8.22 31.37
CA ALA A 525 2.46 -8.38 30.15
C ALA A 525 2.97 -7.41 29.09
N GLU A 526 3.24 -7.93 27.92
CA GLU A 526 3.67 -7.16 26.74
C GLU A 526 2.66 -7.36 25.61
N PHE A 527 2.38 -6.29 24.86
CA PHE A 527 1.54 -6.35 23.66
C PHE A 527 2.40 -6.16 22.43
N TRP A 528 2.41 -7.17 21.58
CA TRP A 528 3.25 -7.25 20.38
C TRP A 528 2.43 -7.12 19.11
N PHE A 529 3.07 -6.66 18.02
CA PHE A 529 2.48 -6.57 16.68
C PHE A 529 3.44 -7.08 15.62
N GLN A 530 2.88 -7.81 14.64
CA GLN A 530 3.60 -8.37 13.48
C GLN A 530 2.79 -8.09 12.21
N PRO A 531 3.34 -7.35 11.21
CA PRO A 531 2.61 -7.00 9.99
C PRO A 531 2.47 -8.16 8.99
N ILE A 532 3.39 -9.12 9.03
CA ILE A 532 3.33 -10.36 8.24
C ILE A 532 3.61 -11.51 9.20
N SER A 533 2.58 -12.27 9.55
CA SER A 533 2.71 -13.41 10.45
C SER A 533 3.53 -14.54 9.82
N PHE A 534 4.15 -15.36 10.67
CA PHE A 534 4.93 -16.53 10.26
C PHE A 534 4.16 -17.42 9.29
N ARG A 535 2.88 -17.71 9.58
CA ARG A 535 2.05 -18.59 8.75
C ARG A 535 1.87 -18.06 7.34
N TRP A 536 1.64 -16.75 7.17
CA TRP A 536 1.48 -16.14 5.86
C TRP A 536 2.75 -16.19 5.02
N ALA A 537 3.91 -15.96 5.66
CA ALA A 537 5.20 -16.09 4.98
C ALA A 537 5.51 -17.58 4.67
N ASN A 538 5.29 -18.48 5.62
CA ASN A 538 5.63 -19.89 5.47
C ASN A 538 4.79 -20.60 4.40
N ASN A 539 3.51 -20.21 4.24
CA ASN A 539 2.62 -20.77 3.22
C ASN A 539 3.01 -20.37 1.78
N LEU A 540 3.94 -19.44 1.59
CA LEU A 540 4.50 -19.09 0.28
C LEU A 540 5.69 -20.00 -0.12
N LYS A 541 6.33 -20.70 0.82
CA LYS A 541 7.51 -21.56 0.57
C LYS A 541 7.28 -22.69 -0.45
N PRO A 542 6.11 -23.35 -0.50
CA PRO A 542 5.85 -24.41 -1.48
C PRO A 542 5.80 -23.91 -2.94
N TYR A 543 5.60 -22.63 -3.19
CA TYR A 543 5.44 -22.08 -4.54
C TYR A 543 6.78 -21.95 -5.26
N ASN A 544 6.97 -22.77 -6.31
CA ASN A 544 8.20 -22.77 -7.11
C ASN A 544 8.18 -21.67 -8.19
N ALA A 545 8.21 -20.41 -7.75
CA ALA A 545 8.27 -19.23 -8.64
C ALA A 545 9.23 -18.18 -8.07
N PRO A 546 9.74 -17.24 -8.91
CA PRO A 546 10.76 -16.28 -8.49
C PRO A 546 10.31 -15.41 -7.31
N GLU A 547 9.08 -14.88 -7.32
CA GLU A 547 8.59 -13.90 -6.36
C GLU A 547 8.39 -14.53 -4.97
N PRO A 548 7.71 -15.68 -4.80
CA PRO A 548 7.63 -16.37 -3.53
C PRO A 548 8.99 -16.76 -2.97
N LYS A 549 9.89 -17.31 -3.79
CA LYS A 549 11.24 -17.68 -3.35
C LYS A 549 12.04 -16.48 -2.86
N ARG A 550 11.97 -15.37 -3.58
CA ARG A 550 12.65 -14.13 -3.20
C ARG A 550 12.12 -13.61 -1.87
N PHE A 551 10.80 -13.46 -1.74
CA PHE A 551 10.20 -12.96 -0.50
C PHE A 551 10.49 -13.87 0.69
N THR A 552 10.31 -15.19 0.57
CA THR A 552 10.56 -16.13 1.69
C THR A 552 12.02 -16.13 2.11
N GLY A 553 12.96 -16.01 1.16
CA GLY A 553 14.38 -15.84 1.48
C GLY A 553 14.68 -14.54 2.24
N TYR A 554 14.03 -13.43 1.89
CA TYR A 554 14.14 -12.17 2.62
C TYR A 554 13.52 -12.25 4.01
N TYR A 555 12.34 -12.86 4.12
CA TYR A 555 11.66 -13.08 5.40
C TYR A 555 12.53 -13.90 6.35
N ASP A 556 13.00 -15.06 5.92
CA ASP A 556 13.82 -15.96 6.75
C ASP A 556 15.11 -15.26 7.25
N ALA A 557 15.74 -14.43 6.39
CA ALA A 557 16.93 -13.67 6.75
C ALA A 557 16.68 -12.49 7.72
N MET A 558 15.42 -12.10 7.94
CA MET A 558 15.04 -10.93 8.74
C MET A 558 13.94 -11.24 9.78
N ALA A 559 13.53 -12.48 9.92
CA ALA A 559 12.36 -12.91 10.70
C ALA A 559 12.40 -12.47 12.18
N SER A 560 13.59 -12.45 12.79
CA SER A 560 13.77 -11.96 14.18
C SER A 560 13.41 -10.49 14.39
N GLY A 561 13.34 -9.70 13.31
CA GLY A 561 12.91 -8.30 13.30
C GLY A 561 11.50 -8.09 12.74
N SER A 562 10.73 -9.16 12.53
CA SER A 562 9.39 -9.10 11.92
C SER A 562 8.30 -8.57 12.84
N ALA A 563 8.55 -8.50 14.14
CA ALA A 563 7.60 -8.02 15.15
C ALA A 563 8.17 -6.88 16.00
N VAL A 564 7.28 -6.15 16.66
CA VAL A 564 7.63 -5.06 17.58
C VAL A 564 6.72 -5.08 18.81
N MET A 565 7.31 -4.88 20.00
CA MET A 565 6.56 -4.66 21.23
C MET A 565 6.01 -3.23 21.24
N LEU A 566 4.69 -3.08 21.40
CA LEU A 566 3.98 -1.81 21.36
C LEU A 566 3.93 -1.14 22.75
N CYS A 567 3.50 -1.89 23.75
CA CYS A 567 3.37 -1.44 25.13
C CYS A 567 3.53 -2.61 26.10
N ARG A 568 3.76 -2.29 27.38
CA ARG A 568 3.89 -3.25 28.47
C ARG A 568 3.28 -2.74 29.76
N ALA A 569 2.88 -3.66 30.63
CA ALA A 569 2.47 -3.41 32.00
C ALA A 569 3.14 -4.43 32.92
N ALA A 570 3.38 -4.05 34.18
CA ALA A 570 3.93 -4.94 35.20
C ALA A 570 3.25 -4.66 36.54
N LYS A 571 3.07 -5.71 37.34
CA LYS A 571 2.46 -5.63 38.66
C LYS A 571 3.02 -6.67 39.62
#